data_4ffb3240257fa4c0e78e19a43be88d81
#
_entry.id   4ffb3240257fa4c0e78e19a43be88d81
#
_cell.length_a   1.000
_cell.length_b   1.000
_cell.length_c   1.000
_cell.angle_alpha   90.00
_cell.angle_beta   90.00
_cell.angle_gamma   90.00
#
_symmetry.space_group_name_H-M   'P 1'
#
loop_
_entity.id
_entity.type
_entity.pdbx_description
1 polymer ?
#
loop_
_entity_poly.entity_id
_entity_poly.type
_entity_poly.pdbx_seq_one_letter_code
_entity_poly.pdbx_strand_id
1 'polypeptide(L)'
;MFIYRSKVGAQGFSPHRVPLSSSAGSAMAAVKTLNPKAEVARAQAALAVNISAARGLQDVLRTNLGPKGTMKMLVSGAGDIKLTKDGNVLLHEMQIQHPTASLVAKVATAQDDRTGDGTTSNVLIIGELLKQADLYISEGLHPRIMTEGFEAAKEKALQFLEQVNVSKEMDRETLIDVSRTSYELKFMLNLLMS
;
A
#
# COMPACT_ATOMS: atom_id res chain seq x y z
N MET A 1 -2.18 10.03 15.48
CA MET A 1 -3.54 10.27 14.95
C MET A 1 -3.45 11.51 14.05
N PHE A 2 -3.44 11.29 12.76
CA PHE A 2 -3.35 12.37 11.78
C PHE A 2 -4.77 12.84 11.45
N ILE A 3 -5.11 14.07 11.78
CA ILE A 3 -6.38 14.67 11.38
C ILE A 3 -6.12 15.46 10.09
N TYR A 4 -6.48 14.86 8.96
CA TYR A 4 -6.57 15.58 7.69
C TYR A 4 -8.00 16.09 7.52
N ARG A 5 -8.21 17.40 7.67
CA ARG A 5 -9.47 18.05 7.36
C ARG A 5 -9.29 18.97 6.16
N SER A 6 -9.72 18.51 5.00
CA SER A 6 -9.86 19.34 3.80
C SER A 6 -11.11 20.20 3.94
N LYS A 7 -10.96 21.52 4.01
CA LYS A 7 -12.06 22.46 3.76
C LYS A 7 -11.97 22.92 2.31
N VAL A 8 -12.94 22.52 1.52
CA VAL A 8 -13.21 23.10 0.20
C VAL A 8 -14.08 24.34 0.42
N GLY A 9 -13.54 25.48 0.09
CA GLY A 9 -14.29 26.72 -0.06
C GLY A 9 -13.75 27.45 -1.28
N ALA A 10 -14.52 27.45 -2.37
CA ALA A 10 -14.21 28.22 -3.55
C ALA A 10 -14.47 29.70 -3.28
N GLN A 11 -13.41 30.52 -3.32
CA GLN A 11 -13.54 31.95 -3.65
C GLN A 11 -12.22 32.52 -4.17
N GLY A 12 -12.31 33.21 -5.27
CA GLY A 12 -11.55 34.28 -5.87
C GLY A 12 -10.04 34.39 -5.62
N PHE A 13 -9.28 34.14 -6.68
CA PHE A 13 -7.84 34.37 -6.73
C PHE A 13 -7.54 35.86 -6.79
N SER A 14 -6.87 36.43 -5.78
CA SER A 14 -6.16 37.70 -5.84
C SER A 14 -4.75 37.50 -5.26
N PRO A 15 -3.68 37.92 -5.94
CA PRO A 15 -2.32 37.65 -5.50
C PRO A 15 -1.84 38.73 -4.54
N HIS A 16 -2.21 38.65 -3.28
CA HIS A 16 -1.55 39.38 -2.21
C HIS A 16 -0.73 38.42 -1.34
N ARG A 17 0.59 38.61 -1.37
CA ARG A 17 1.51 37.97 -0.44
C ARG A 17 1.14 38.36 0.98
N VAL A 18 0.63 37.39 1.74
CA VAL A 18 0.47 37.50 3.19
C VAL A 18 1.65 36.78 3.85
N PRO A 19 2.34 37.36 4.81
CA PRO A 19 3.46 36.69 5.49
C PRO A 19 2.94 35.52 6.33
N LEU A 20 3.43 34.31 6.01
CA LEU A 20 3.02 32.99 6.55
C LEU A 20 3.59 32.65 7.93
N SER A 21 3.95 33.63 8.78
CA SER A 21 4.72 33.35 10.00
C SER A 21 3.94 33.25 11.32
N SER A 22 2.67 33.70 11.41
CA SER A 22 1.98 33.75 12.71
C SER A 22 0.94 32.63 12.98
N SER A 23 0.33 32.03 11.94
CA SER A 23 -0.70 31.00 12.14
C SER A 23 -0.14 29.59 12.39
N ALA A 24 1.09 29.35 11.98
CA ALA A 24 1.75 28.05 12.10
C ALA A 24 2.09 27.68 13.57
N GLY A 25 2.52 28.66 14.35
CA GLY A 25 2.89 28.46 15.76
C GLY A 25 1.67 28.13 16.65
N SER A 26 0.53 28.76 16.40
CA SER A 26 -0.69 28.57 17.20
C SER A 26 -1.30 27.16 17.05
N ALA A 27 -1.34 26.63 15.83
CA ALA A 27 -1.87 25.28 15.61
C ALA A 27 -0.96 24.17 16.17
N MET A 28 0.35 24.35 16.16
CA MET A 28 1.29 23.41 16.81
C MET A 28 1.17 23.45 18.34
N ALA A 29 0.95 24.63 18.92
CA ALA A 29 0.73 24.78 20.35
C ALA A 29 -0.56 24.07 20.80
N ALA A 30 -1.65 24.20 20.03
CA ALA A 30 -2.92 23.54 20.32
C ALA A 30 -2.83 22.02 20.29
N VAL A 31 -2.11 21.43 19.33
CA VAL A 31 -1.91 19.96 19.25
C VAL A 31 -1.06 19.45 20.42
N LYS A 32 0.00 20.17 20.80
CA LYS A 32 0.83 19.82 21.96
C LYS A 32 0.09 19.93 23.29
N THR A 33 -0.91 20.81 23.36
CA THR A 33 -1.78 20.93 24.54
C THR A 33 -2.67 19.69 24.71
N LEU A 34 -3.14 19.12 23.59
CA LEU A 34 -3.96 17.90 23.61
C LEU A 34 -3.14 16.62 23.81
N ASN A 35 -1.94 16.58 23.24
CA ASN A 35 -1.01 15.46 23.37
C ASN A 35 0.44 15.97 23.28
N PRO A 36 1.16 16.09 24.41
CA PRO A 36 2.52 16.63 24.43
C PRO A 36 3.54 15.76 23.68
N LYS A 37 3.22 14.48 23.45
CA LYS A 37 4.07 13.54 22.68
C LYS A 37 3.71 13.48 21.19
N ALA A 38 2.74 14.27 20.72
CA ALA A 38 2.36 14.28 19.31
C ALA A 38 3.41 14.97 18.45
N GLU A 39 3.86 14.28 17.41
CA GLU A 39 4.63 14.86 16.32
C GLU A 39 3.66 15.34 15.23
N VAL A 40 3.87 16.57 14.76
CA VAL A 40 3.03 17.20 13.74
C VAL A 40 3.88 17.43 12.49
N ALA A 41 3.62 16.65 11.45
CA ALA A 41 4.14 16.90 10.12
C ALA A 41 3.07 17.61 9.26
N ARG A 42 3.48 18.54 8.41
CA ARG A 42 2.59 19.36 7.59
C ARG A 42 2.86 19.20 6.10
N ALA A 43 1.79 19.35 5.33
CA ALA A 43 1.83 19.43 3.86
C ALA A 43 2.75 18.36 3.23
N GLN A 44 3.78 18.80 2.51
CA GLN A 44 4.70 17.91 1.80
C GLN A 44 5.47 16.95 2.73
N ALA A 45 5.85 17.40 3.93
CA ALA A 45 6.55 16.53 4.89
C ALA A 45 5.64 15.37 5.35
N ALA A 46 4.36 15.65 5.62
CA ALA A 46 3.39 14.60 5.98
C ALA A 46 3.16 13.61 4.83
N LEU A 47 3.05 14.13 3.60
CA LEU A 47 2.90 13.29 2.40
C LEU A 47 4.13 12.41 2.20
N ALA A 48 5.34 12.97 2.26
CA ALA A 48 6.59 12.23 2.09
C ALA A 48 6.76 11.10 3.12
N VAL A 49 6.40 11.33 4.38
CA VAL A 49 6.42 10.29 5.42
C VAL A 49 5.44 9.15 5.10
N ASN A 50 4.23 9.47 4.64
CA ASN A 50 3.23 8.47 4.25
C ASN A 50 3.68 7.65 3.04
N ILE A 51 4.22 8.29 2.01
CA ILE A 51 4.76 7.61 0.82
C ILE A 51 5.96 6.75 1.20
N SER A 52 6.87 7.25 2.03
CA SER A 52 8.03 6.50 2.50
C SER A 52 7.63 5.24 3.25
N ALA A 53 6.58 5.29 4.07
CA ALA A 53 6.06 4.12 4.78
C ALA A 53 5.49 3.05 3.82
N ALA A 54 4.74 3.46 2.80
CA ALA A 54 4.23 2.54 1.78
C ALA A 54 5.36 1.92 0.95
N ARG A 55 6.38 2.71 0.59
CA ARG A 55 7.59 2.23 -0.10
C ARG A 55 8.38 1.24 0.76
N GLY A 56 8.48 1.48 2.06
CA GLY A 56 9.11 0.54 2.98
C GLY A 56 8.46 -0.84 2.95
N LEU A 57 7.12 -0.92 2.92
CA LEU A 57 6.42 -2.19 2.73
C LEU A 57 6.67 -2.80 1.34
N GLN A 58 6.67 -1.99 0.29
CA GLN A 58 7.00 -2.43 -1.05
C GLN A 58 8.38 -3.08 -1.11
N ASP A 59 9.39 -2.45 -0.54
CA ASP A 59 10.77 -2.94 -0.55
C ASP A 59 10.91 -4.27 0.21
N VAL A 60 10.22 -4.43 1.33
CA VAL A 60 10.20 -5.68 2.09
C VAL A 60 9.55 -6.80 1.29
N LEU A 61 8.43 -6.55 0.63
CA LEU A 61 7.65 -7.57 -0.08
C LEU A 61 8.15 -7.85 -1.51
N ARG A 62 8.92 -6.94 -2.10
CA ARG A 62 9.40 -7.05 -3.49
C ARG A 62 10.08 -8.38 -3.77
N THR A 63 10.92 -8.86 -2.87
CA THR A 63 11.67 -10.09 -3.04
C THR A 63 10.86 -11.36 -2.86
N ASN A 64 9.61 -11.25 -2.40
CA ASN A 64 8.71 -12.40 -2.23
C ASN A 64 7.92 -12.73 -3.51
N LEU A 65 7.88 -11.82 -4.48
CA LEU A 65 7.04 -11.94 -5.68
C LEU A 65 7.55 -13.05 -6.62
N GLY A 66 6.61 -13.83 -7.11
CA GLY A 66 6.82 -14.79 -8.20
C GLY A 66 7.51 -16.11 -7.77
N PRO A 67 7.74 -17.01 -8.72
CA PRO A 67 8.25 -18.37 -8.43
C PRO A 67 9.67 -18.35 -7.87
N LYS A 68 10.49 -17.39 -8.28
CA LYS A 68 11.85 -17.19 -7.76
C LYS A 68 11.91 -16.29 -6.52
N GLY A 69 10.76 -15.93 -5.95
CA GLY A 69 10.69 -15.11 -4.75
C GLY A 69 11.30 -15.81 -3.54
N THR A 70 11.94 -15.03 -2.67
CA THR A 70 12.58 -15.51 -1.44
C THR A 70 11.59 -15.62 -0.30
N MET A 71 11.81 -16.57 0.60
CA MET A 71 11.09 -16.63 1.89
C MET A 71 11.67 -15.62 2.87
N LYS A 72 10.83 -15.16 3.80
CA LYS A 72 11.24 -14.34 4.94
C LYS A 72 11.22 -15.16 6.21
N MET A 73 12.20 -14.95 7.04
CA MET A 73 12.26 -15.49 8.39
C MET A 73 11.92 -14.38 9.37
N LEU A 74 10.86 -14.60 10.13
CA LEU A 74 10.43 -13.73 11.20
C LEU A 74 10.82 -14.37 12.53
N VAL A 75 11.47 -13.60 13.39
CA VAL A 75 11.87 -14.03 14.72
C VAL A 75 11.14 -13.17 15.73
N SER A 76 10.33 -13.79 16.58
CA SER A 76 9.62 -13.10 17.66
C SER A 76 10.56 -12.74 18.81
N GLY A 77 10.15 -11.80 19.67
CA GLY A 77 10.90 -11.48 20.89
C GLY A 77 11.05 -12.65 21.87
N ALA A 78 10.20 -13.68 21.76
CA ALA A 78 10.27 -14.92 22.53
C ALA A 78 11.23 -15.97 21.91
N GLY A 79 11.76 -15.68 20.71
CA GLY A 79 12.65 -16.60 20.00
C GLY A 79 11.95 -17.53 19.01
N ASP A 80 10.63 -17.44 18.86
CA ASP A 80 9.90 -18.25 17.89
C ASP A 80 10.25 -17.83 16.47
N ILE A 81 10.48 -18.82 15.61
CA ILE A 81 10.86 -18.61 14.21
C ILE A 81 9.69 -18.99 13.32
N LYS A 82 9.28 -18.07 12.43
CA LYS A 82 8.27 -18.30 11.43
C LYS A 82 8.84 -18.02 10.04
N LEU A 83 8.80 -19.03 9.16
CA LEU A 83 9.20 -18.91 7.76
C LEU A 83 7.95 -18.72 6.90
N THR A 84 7.94 -17.69 6.08
CA THR A 84 6.83 -17.46 5.16
C THR A 84 7.27 -16.78 3.88
N LYS A 85 6.58 -17.10 2.79
CA LYS A 85 6.65 -16.40 1.51
C LYS A 85 5.36 -15.62 1.24
N ASP A 86 4.30 -15.97 1.97
CA ASP A 86 2.99 -15.35 1.81
C ASP A 86 2.99 -13.90 2.33
N GLY A 87 2.47 -12.99 1.51
CA GLY A 87 2.42 -11.56 1.82
C GLY A 87 1.45 -11.24 2.95
N ASN A 88 0.31 -11.93 3.04
CA ASN A 88 -0.66 -11.71 4.10
C ASN A 88 -0.11 -12.14 5.47
N VAL A 89 0.45 -13.35 5.55
CA VAL A 89 1.08 -13.85 6.78
C VAL A 89 2.22 -12.93 7.22
N LEU A 90 3.06 -12.47 6.28
CA LEU A 90 4.16 -11.55 6.58
C LEU A 90 3.66 -10.24 7.18
N LEU A 91 2.63 -9.63 6.57
CA LEU A 91 2.07 -8.35 7.02
C LEU A 91 1.38 -8.45 8.39
N HIS A 92 0.78 -9.60 8.71
CA HIS A 92 0.19 -9.85 10.01
C HIS A 92 1.21 -10.04 11.13
N GLU A 93 2.30 -10.74 10.85
CA GLU A 93 3.35 -11.00 11.85
C GLU A 93 4.28 -9.78 12.05
N MET A 94 4.38 -8.92 11.05
CA MET A 94 5.13 -7.67 11.18
C MET A 94 4.41 -6.69 12.11
N GLN A 95 5.10 -6.21 13.13
CA GLN A 95 4.58 -5.17 14.04
C GLN A 95 4.59 -3.79 13.34
N ILE A 96 3.65 -3.57 12.43
CA ILE A 96 3.54 -2.34 11.65
C ILE A 96 2.93 -1.24 12.53
N GLN A 97 3.74 -0.24 12.89
CA GLN A 97 3.31 0.87 13.74
C GLN A 97 2.81 2.08 12.93
N HIS A 98 3.31 2.26 11.70
CA HIS A 98 2.95 3.42 10.88
C HIS A 98 1.52 3.31 10.35
N PRO A 99 0.64 4.34 10.53
CA PRO A 99 -0.78 4.24 10.17
C PRO A 99 -1.01 3.95 8.68
N THR A 100 -0.26 4.60 7.78
CA THR A 100 -0.37 4.37 6.33
C THR A 100 0.06 2.96 5.95
N ALA A 101 1.16 2.46 6.50
CA ALA A 101 1.61 1.10 6.26
C ALA A 101 0.60 0.07 6.79
N SER A 102 0.01 0.32 7.98
CA SER A 102 -1.08 -0.50 8.52
C SER A 102 -2.32 -0.50 7.63
N LEU A 103 -2.66 0.65 7.00
CA LEU A 103 -3.76 0.73 6.04
C LEU A 103 -3.48 -0.11 4.80
N VAL A 104 -2.28 -0.05 4.25
CA VAL A 104 -1.86 -0.87 3.10
C VAL A 104 -1.90 -2.36 3.45
N ALA A 105 -1.47 -2.74 4.65
CA ALA A 105 -1.57 -4.13 5.13
C ALA A 105 -3.03 -4.61 5.20
N LYS A 106 -3.97 -3.78 5.67
CA LYS A 106 -5.40 -4.10 5.68
C LYS A 106 -5.99 -4.29 4.28
N VAL A 107 -5.53 -3.50 3.30
CA VAL A 107 -5.95 -3.68 1.90
C VAL A 107 -5.46 -5.03 1.37
N ALA A 108 -4.24 -5.44 1.70
CA ALA A 108 -3.71 -6.75 1.33
C ALA A 108 -4.50 -7.89 1.99
N THR A 109 -4.87 -7.76 3.28
CA THR A 109 -5.73 -8.72 3.96
C THR A 109 -7.10 -8.83 3.30
N ALA A 110 -7.73 -7.70 2.97
CA ALA A 110 -9.02 -7.70 2.27
C ALA A 110 -8.96 -8.37 0.90
N GLN A 111 -7.81 -8.28 0.21
CA GLN A 111 -7.56 -9.01 -1.02
C GLN A 111 -7.48 -10.52 -0.77
N ASP A 112 -6.77 -10.92 0.27
CA ASP A 112 -6.63 -12.33 0.67
C ASP A 112 -8.00 -12.95 1.02
N ASP A 113 -8.81 -12.26 1.81
CA ASP A 113 -10.15 -12.69 2.20
C ASP A 113 -11.07 -12.93 1.00
N ARG A 114 -10.85 -12.22 -0.10
CA ARG A 114 -11.67 -12.31 -1.32
C ARG A 114 -11.20 -13.37 -2.30
N THR A 115 -9.90 -13.49 -2.49
CA THR A 115 -9.32 -14.31 -3.57
C THR A 115 -8.31 -15.35 -3.08
N GLY A 116 -7.81 -15.25 -1.87
CA GLY A 116 -6.76 -16.10 -1.32
C GLY A 116 -5.38 -15.91 -1.98
N ASP A 117 -5.22 -14.85 -2.81
CA ASP A 117 -3.98 -14.58 -3.54
C ASP A 117 -3.87 -13.09 -3.91
N GLY A 118 -2.70 -12.70 -4.44
CA GLY A 118 -2.43 -11.35 -4.96
C GLY A 118 -2.05 -10.33 -3.90
N THR A 119 -1.86 -10.71 -2.65
CA THR A 119 -1.52 -9.80 -1.53
C THR A 119 -0.22 -9.05 -1.76
N THR A 120 0.84 -9.76 -2.15
CA THR A 120 2.14 -9.17 -2.48
C THR A 120 2.02 -8.22 -3.67
N SER A 121 1.34 -8.63 -4.75
CA SER A 121 1.14 -7.81 -5.95
C SER A 121 0.41 -6.51 -5.62
N ASN A 122 -0.61 -6.56 -4.77
CA ASN A 122 -1.37 -5.40 -4.33
C ASN A 122 -0.47 -4.34 -3.65
N VAL A 123 0.34 -4.78 -2.69
CA VAL A 123 1.27 -3.88 -1.98
C VAL A 123 2.31 -3.28 -2.93
N LEU A 124 2.83 -4.09 -3.87
CA LEU A 124 3.81 -3.60 -4.85
C LEU A 124 3.21 -2.55 -5.80
N ILE A 125 1.99 -2.76 -6.27
CA ILE A 125 1.27 -1.79 -7.11
C ILE A 125 1.04 -0.48 -6.33
N ILE A 126 0.54 -0.55 -5.10
CA ILE A 126 0.32 0.63 -4.26
C ILE A 126 1.62 1.39 -4.05
N GLY A 127 2.70 0.69 -3.70
CA GLY A 127 4.01 1.31 -3.48
C GLY A 127 4.55 2.00 -4.73
N GLU A 128 4.43 1.38 -5.90
CA GLU A 128 4.92 1.96 -7.16
C GLU A 128 4.07 3.15 -7.62
N LEU A 129 2.74 3.07 -7.51
CA LEU A 129 1.86 4.19 -7.83
C LEU A 129 2.15 5.40 -6.94
N LEU A 130 2.34 5.20 -5.65
CA LEU A 130 2.68 6.28 -4.73
C LEU A 130 4.08 6.85 -4.99
N LYS A 131 5.03 6.01 -5.35
CA LYS A 131 6.38 6.44 -5.72
C LYS A 131 6.36 7.32 -6.98
N GLN A 132 5.59 6.94 -8.00
CA GLN A 132 5.43 7.75 -9.22
C GLN A 132 4.68 9.05 -8.92
N ALA A 133 3.64 8.99 -8.08
CA ALA A 133 2.91 10.18 -7.66
C ALA A 133 3.80 11.21 -6.96
N ASP A 134 4.74 10.76 -6.14
CA ASP A 134 5.69 11.61 -5.41
C ASP A 134 6.53 12.46 -6.36
N LEU A 135 6.98 11.88 -7.49
CA LEU A 135 7.72 12.60 -8.52
C LEU A 135 6.92 13.76 -9.10
N TYR A 136 5.70 13.50 -9.56
CA TYR A 136 4.85 14.53 -10.17
C TYR A 136 4.38 15.59 -9.16
N ILE A 137 4.14 15.19 -7.91
CA ILE A 137 3.77 16.14 -6.85
C ILE A 137 4.97 17.05 -6.50
N SER A 138 6.18 16.51 -6.50
CA SER A 138 7.39 17.32 -6.29
C SER A 138 7.64 18.31 -7.43
N GLU A 139 7.20 18.01 -8.65
CA GLU A 139 7.20 18.90 -9.81
C GLU A 139 6.08 19.95 -9.78
N GLY A 140 5.20 19.90 -8.80
CA GLY A 140 4.14 20.89 -8.57
C GLY A 140 2.73 20.44 -8.96
N LEU A 141 2.54 19.19 -9.37
CA LEU A 141 1.21 18.67 -9.66
C LEU A 141 0.41 18.47 -8.36
N HIS A 142 -0.83 18.94 -8.36
CA HIS A 142 -1.67 18.83 -7.18
C HIS A 142 -2.13 17.37 -6.93
N PRO A 143 -2.06 16.83 -5.69
CA PRO A 143 -2.43 15.45 -5.38
C PRO A 143 -3.83 15.04 -5.84
N ARG A 144 -4.79 15.96 -5.89
CA ARG A 144 -6.14 15.71 -6.39
C ARG A 144 -6.14 15.31 -7.87
N ILE A 145 -5.34 15.98 -8.69
CA ILE A 145 -5.24 15.67 -10.13
C ILE A 145 -4.64 14.27 -10.30
N MET A 146 -3.67 13.89 -9.47
CA MET A 146 -3.14 12.53 -9.47
C MET A 146 -4.20 11.48 -9.12
N THR A 147 -5.05 11.78 -8.14
CA THR A 147 -6.15 10.87 -7.77
C THR A 147 -7.16 10.69 -8.91
N GLU A 148 -7.52 11.77 -9.59
CA GLU A 148 -8.41 11.74 -10.76
C GLU A 148 -7.77 10.93 -11.91
N GLY A 149 -6.46 11.09 -12.12
CA GLY A 149 -5.69 10.30 -13.08
C GLY A 149 -5.66 8.80 -12.76
N PHE A 150 -5.48 8.44 -11.50
CA PHE A 150 -5.51 7.04 -11.06
C PHE A 150 -6.91 6.41 -11.22
N GLU A 151 -7.98 7.18 -10.97
CA GLU A 151 -9.35 6.72 -11.21
C GLU A 151 -9.59 6.41 -12.69
N ALA A 152 -9.19 7.33 -13.59
CA ALA A 152 -9.30 7.12 -15.03
C ALA A 152 -8.45 5.92 -15.52
N ALA A 153 -7.25 5.76 -14.97
CA ALA A 153 -6.37 4.63 -15.29
C ALA A 153 -6.97 3.30 -14.81
N LYS A 154 -7.56 3.26 -13.62
CA LYS A 154 -8.27 2.10 -13.07
C LYS A 154 -9.39 1.66 -14.01
N GLU A 155 -10.23 2.60 -14.47
CA GLU A 155 -11.34 2.30 -15.38
C GLU A 155 -10.85 1.72 -16.72
N LYS A 156 -9.80 2.30 -17.28
CA LYS A 156 -9.18 1.78 -18.50
C LYS A 156 -8.57 0.39 -18.31
N ALA A 157 -7.92 0.15 -17.18
CA ALA A 157 -7.34 -1.16 -16.86
C ALA A 157 -8.44 -2.23 -16.74
N LEU A 158 -9.57 -1.92 -16.08
CA LEU A 158 -10.70 -2.84 -15.97
C LEU A 158 -11.30 -3.18 -17.35
N GLN A 159 -11.51 -2.17 -18.21
CA GLN A 159 -11.99 -2.39 -19.56
C GLN A 159 -11.04 -3.28 -20.38
N PHE A 160 -9.73 -3.07 -20.23
CA PHE A 160 -8.73 -3.90 -20.90
C PHE A 160 -8.71 -5.33 -20.37
N LEU A 161 -8.84 -5.53 -19.06
CA LEU A 161 -8.91 -6.86 -18.46
C LEU A 161 -10.09 -7.66 -18.96
N GLU A 162 -11.26 -7.04 -19.17
CA GLU A 162 -12.42 -7.68 -19.76
C GLU A 162 -12.17 -8.15 -21.20
N GLN A 163 -11.41 -7.39 -21.98
CA GLN A 163 -11.08 -7.72 -23.37
C GLN A 163 -10.07 -8.88 -23.47
N VAL A 164 -9.15 -9.01 -22.52
CA VAL A 164 -8.10 -10.06 -22.53
C VAL A 164 -8.45 -11.27 -21.68
N ASN A 165 -9.58 -11.22 -20.99
CA ASN A 165 -10.03 -12.32 -20.14
C ASN A 165 -10.32 -13.57 -20.97
N VAL A 166 -9.70 -14.70 -20.59
CA VAL A 166 -9.97 -16.01 -21.18
C VAL A 166 -10.97 -16.73 -20.31
N SER A 167 -12.24 -16.74 -20.76
CA SER A 167 -13.30 -17.52 -20.12
C SER A 167 -13.21 -18.98 -20.56
N LYS A 168 -13.17 -19.90 -19.60
CA LYS A 168 -13.24 -21.34 -19.84
C LYS A 168 -14.45 -21.93 -19.16
N GLU A 169 -15.06 -22.92 -19.78
CA GLU A 169 -16.10 -23.71 -19.13
C GLU A 169 -15.51 -24.55 -18.00
N MET A 170 -16.29 -24.74 -16.95
CA MET A 170 -15.90 -25.53 -15.78
C MET A 170 -16.10 -27.00 -16.06
N ASP A 171 -15.26 -27.55 -16.93
CA ASP A 171 -15.19 -28.98 -17.20
C ASP A 171 -14.19 -29.68 -16.25
N ARG A 172 -14.18 -31.02 -16.31
CA ARG A 172 -13.30 -31.83 -15.48
C ARG A 172 -11.82 -31.58 -15.77
N GLU A 173 -11.46 -31.34 -17.02
CA GLU A 173 -10.06 -31.11 -17.41
C GLU A 173 -9.57 -29.78 -16.88
N THR A 174 -10.34 -28.72 -17.01
CA THR A 174 -10.04 -27.40 -16.45
C THR A 174 -9.87 -27.46 -14.94
N LEU A 175 -10.73 -28.19 -14.23
CA LEU A 175 -10.59 -28.35 -12.77
C LEU A 175 -9.34 -29.13 -12.37
N ILE A 176 -8.98 -30.16 -13.12
CA ILE A 176 -7.74 -30.92 -12.89
C ILE A 176 -6.51 -30.04 -13.11
N ASP A 177 -6.48 -29.24 -14.17
CA ASP A 177 -5.36 -28.35 -14.48
C ASP A 177 -5.17 -27.27 -13.42
N VAL A 178 -6.27 -26.64 -12.97
CA VAL A 178 -6.22 -25.65 -11.87
C VAL A 178 -5.74 -26.30 -10.58
N SER A 179 -6.25 -27.50 -10.25
CA SER A 179 -5.83 -28.23 -9.05
C SER A 179 -4.37 -28.64 -9.11
N ARG A 180 -3.89 -29.07 -10.28
CA ARG A 180 -2.48 -29.42 -10.49
C ARG A 180 -1.57 -28.23 -10.28
N THR A 181 -1.89 -27.07 -10.87
CA THR A 181 -1.13 -25.83 -10.69
C THR A 181 -1.03 -25.44 -9.22
N SER A 182 -2.15 -25.48 -8.47
CA SER A 182 -2.17 -25.18 -7.05
C SER A 182 -1.40 -26.18 -6.19
N TYR A 183 -1.49 -27.48 -6.53
CA TYR A 183 -0.81 -28.55 -5.80
C TYR A 183 0.69 -28.55 -6.03
N GLU A 184 1.16 -28.36 -7.25
CA GLU A 184 2.58 -28.27 -7.57
C GLU A 184 3.26 -27.12 -6.83
N LEU A 185 2.58 -25.97 -6.75
CA LEU A 185 3.08 -24.83 -5.98
C LEU A 185 3.23 -25.17 -4.49
N LYS A 186 2.28 -25.87 -3.91
CA LYS A 186 2.28 -26.27 -2.51
C LYS A 186 3.30 -27.38 -2.22
N PHE A 187 3.46 -28.32 -3.13
CA PHE A 187 4.45 -29.39 -3.02
C PHE A 187 5.88 -28.86 -3.11
N MET A 188 6.15 -27.95 -4.05
CA MET A 188 7.44 -27.28 -4.16
C MET A 188 7.80 -26.51 -2.88
N LEU A 189 6.83 -25.82 -2.28
CA LEU A 189 7.01 -25.12 -1.01
C LEU A 189 7.35 -26.08 0.14
N ASN A 190 6.66 -27.20 0.24
CA ASN A 190 6.93 -28.21 1.29
C ASN A 190 8.29 -28.89 1.11
N LEU A 191 8.72 -29.14 -0.13
CA LEU A 191 10.03 -29.74 -0.42
C LEU A 191 11.20 -28.80 -0.09
N LEU A 192 10.99 -27.49 -0.19
CA LEU A 192 11.99 -26.47 0.17
C LEU A 192 12.07 -26.21 1.68
N MET A 193 11.09 -26.69 2.44
CA MET A 193 11.01 -26.51 3.90
C MET A 193 11.42 -27.78 4.68
N SER A 194 11.65 -28.89 4.02
CA SER A 194 12.18 -30.14 4.57
C SER A 194 13.71 -30.24 4.38
#